data_e03ef1904f894795bf3d9b94058e6ed8
#
_entry.id   e03ef1904f894795bf3d9b94058e6ed8
#
_cell.length_a   1.000
_cell.length_b   1.000
_cell.length_c   1.000
_cell.angle_alpha   90.00
_cell.angle_beta   90.00
_cell.angle_gamma   90.00
#
_symmetry.space_group_name_H-M   'P 1'
#
loop_
_entity.id
_entity.type
_entity.pdbx_description
1 polymer ?
#
loop_
_entity_poly.entity_id
_entity_poly.type
_entity_poly.pdbx_seq_one_letter_code
_entity_poly.pdbx_strand_id
1 'polypeptide(L)'
;EHRFFNNSKPEGETPWTDLTLKQAATDQHEIIQALRQKIYPNTKWISTGISKGGQTTVYHRYFYPEDVELSVPYVAPINLEKIDPRLEKFLSKLGGTPENRKLLEGGGKDIKWQIFDFQKRCLENMDKLMPLMQELTQAKGYSFNKVGGIERAFKLTILEFPFAFWQWGNNINEMPQPEEDDYNEIFNYLVKVSSPDFFDDKAIENLQAYYYAAL
;
A
#
# COMPACT_ATOMS: atom_id res chain seq x y z
N GLU A 1 -16.21 7.52 -6.73
CA GLU A 1 -15.32 6.54 -7.38
C GLU A 1 -14.43 7.26 -8.40
N HIS A 2 -13.16 6.90 -8.51
CA HIS A 2 -12.27 7.47 -9.53
C HIS A 2 -12.68 7.06 -10.94
N ARG A 3 -12.42 7.95 -11.92
CA ARG A 3 -12.53 7.55 -13.32
C ARG A 3 -11.69 6.32 -13.59
N PHE A 4 -12.22 5.43 -14.44
CA PHE A 4 -11.58 4.18 -14.87
C PHE A 4 -11.36 3.13 -13.76
N PHE A 5 -11.97 3.34 -12.59
CA PHE A 5 -11.95 2.37 -11.52
C PHE A 5 -13.29 1.62 -11.46
N ASN A 6 -13.25 0.30 -11.26
CA ASN A 6 -14.41 -0.56 -11.12
C ASN A 6 -15.52 -0.26 -12.16
N ASN A 7 -16.70 0.17 -11.73
CA ASN A 7 -17.85 0.47 -12.61
C ASN A 7 -17.72 1.79 -13.38
N SER A 8 -16.75 2.62 -13.05
CA SER A 8 -16.46 3.90 -13.73
C SER A 8 -15.56 3.75 -14.96
N LYS A 9 -15.37 2.52 -15.47
CA LYS A 9 -14.71 2.26 -16.76
C LYS A 9 -15.69 2.45 -17.90
N PRO A 10 -15.27 3.13 -18.98
CA PRO A 10 -16.08 3.19 -20.19
C PRO A 10 -16.21 1.81 -20.83
N GLU A 11 -17.25 1.62 -21.65
CA GLU A 11 -17.32 0.47 -22.53
C GLU A 11 -16.22 0.56 -23.58
N GLY A 12 -15.51 -0.55 -23.84
CA GLY A 12 -14.41 -0.62 -24.79
C GLY A 12 -13.04 -0.30 -24.19
N GLU A 13 -12.15 0.30 -24.98
CA GLU A 13 -10.79 0.62 -24.56
C GLU A 13 -10.77 1.82 -23.62
N THR A 14 -10.09 1.67 -22.48
CA THR A 14 -9.97 2.75 -21.49
C THR A 14 -8.98 3.81 -21.98
N PRO A 15 -9.37 5.09 -22.12
CA PRO A 15 -8.48 6.16 -22.56
C PRO A 15 -7.54 6.60 -21.43
N TRP A 16 -6.50 5.85 -21.17
CA TRP A 16 -5.57 6.08 -20.06
C TRP A 16 -4.88 7.44 -20.09
N THR A 17 -4.78 8.07 -21.27
CA THR A 17 -4.24 9.43 -21.41
C THR A 17 -5.05 10.48 -20.67
N ASP A 18 -6.32 10.20 -20.41
CA ASP A 18 -7.21 11.09 -19.65
C ASP A 18 -7.12 10.86 -18.13
N LEU A 19 -6.31 9.90 -17.69
CA LEU A 19 -6.06 9.65 -16.26
C LEU A 19 -4.93 10.57 -15.77
N THR A 20 -5.23 11.85 -15.62
CA THR A 20 -4.32 12.85 -15.08
C THR A 20 -4.81 13.38 -13.74
N LEU A 21 -3.90 13.91 -12.91
CA LEU A 21 -4.25 14.54 -11.63
C LEU A 21 -5.27 15.67 -11.80
N LYS A 22 -5.05 16.51 -12.83
CA LYS A 22 -5.96 17.63 -13.15
C LYS A 22 -7.35 17.12 -13.52
N GLN A 23 -7.42 16.10 -14.38
CA GLN A 23 -8.71 15.57 -14.81
C GLN A 23 -9.47 14.91 -13.65
N ALA A 24 -8.78 14.17 -12.79
CA ALA A 24 -9.40 13.59 -11.59
C ALA A 24 -9.91 14.68 -10.62
N ALA A 25 -9.18 15.78 -10.49
CA ALA A 25 -9.65 16.94 -9.72
C ALA A 25 -10.84 17.66 -10.38
N THR A 26 -10.85 17.72 -11.73
CA THR A 26 -11.98 18.30 -12.49
C THR A 26 -13.25 17.49 -12.31
N ASP A 27 -13.18 16.16 -12.31
CA ASP A 27 -14.34 15.30 -12.04
C ASP A 27 -14.97 15.61 -10.67
N GLN A 28 -14.13 15.81 -9.65
CA GLN A 28 -14.62 16.20 -8.32
C GLN A 28 -15.23 17.59 -8.32
N HIS A 29 -14.59 18.55 -8.99
CA HIS A 29 -15.13 19.90 -9.17
C HIS A 29 -16.54 19.87 -9.77
N GLU A 30 -16.72 19.18 -10.89
CA GLU A 30 -18.00 19.09 -11.58
C GLU A 30 -19.08 18.45 -10.70
N ILE A 31 -18.74 17.39 -9.95
CA ILE A 31 -19.64 16.75 -9.00
C ILE A 31 -20.05 17.74 -7.90
N ILE A 32 -19.10 18.45 -7.31
CA ILE A 32 -19.36 19.45 -6.27
C ILE A 32 -20.26 20.56 -6.82
N GLN A 33 -19.98 21.09 -8.00
CA GLN A 33 -20.79 22.14 -8.62
C GLN A 33 -22.23 21.64 -8.90
N ALA A 34 -22.39 20.43 -9.44
CA ALA A 34 -23.70 19.85 -9.69
C ALA A 34 -24.51 19.64 -8.39
N LEU A 35 -23.87 19.14 -7.34
CA LEU A 35 -24.52 18.95 -6.04
C LEU A 35 -24.87 20.28 -5.37
N ARG A 36 -23.99 21.27 -5.44
CA ARG A 36 -24.21 22.60 -4.91
C ARG A 36 -25.40 23.29 -5.58
N GLN A 37 -25.53 23.17 -6.89
CA GLN A 37 -26.64 23.76 -7.64
C GLN A 37 -27.97 23.06 -7.39
N LYS A 38 -27.98 21.73 -7.31
CA LYS A 38 -29.24 20.95 -7.33
C LYS A 38 -29.75 20.57 -5.94
N ILE A 39 -28.88 20.39 -4.96
CA ILE A 39 -29.23 19.75 -3.70
C ILE A 39 -28.79 20.60 -2.50
N TYR A 40 -27.60 21.20 -2.53
CA TYR A 40 -26.97 21.85 -1.38
C TYR A 40 -26.51 23.29 -1.69
N PRO A 41 -27.42 24.22 -2.04
CA PRO A 41 -27.04 25.54 -2.59
C PRO A 41 -26.32 26.48 -1.61
N ASN A 42 -26.49 26.30 -0.30
CA ASN A 42 -25.95 27.22 0.72
C ASN A 42 -25.14 26.49 1.81
N THR A 43 -24.56 25.34 1.46
CA THR A 43 -23.79 24.54 2.42
C THR A 43 -22.30 24.80 2.30
N LYS A 44 -21.61 24.68 3.43
CA LYS A 44 -20.14 24.61 3.47
C LYS A 44 -19.69 23.21 3.12
N TRP A 45 -18.62 23.14 2.34
CA TRP A 45 -18.04 21.90 1.88
C TRP A 45 -16.70 21.66 2.52
N ILE A 46 -16.47 20.43 2.93
CA ILE A 46 -15.18 19.95 3.45
C ILE A 46 -14.79 18.74 2.62
N SER A 47 -13.56 18.76 2.09
CA SER A 47 -12.97 17.59 1.49
C SER A 47 -12.07 16.88 2.49
N THR A 48 -12.13 15.54 2.52
CA THR A 48 -11.32 14.72 3.38
C THR A 48 -11.00 13.39 2.71
N GLY A 49 -9.91 12.77 3.11
CA GLY A 49 -9.51 11.47 2.60
C GLY A 49 -8.27 10.94 3.30
N ILE A 50 -8.09 9.63 3.24
CA ILE A 50 -6.98 8.90 3.85
C ILE A 50 -6.10 8.32 2.74
N SER A 51 -4.78 8.34 2.91
CA SER A 51 -3.81 7.78 1.96
C SER A 51 -3.99 8.38 0.56
N LYS A 52 -4.32 7.59 -0.46
CA LYS A 52 -4.67 8.07 -1.80
C LYS A 52 -5.81 9.10 -1.77
N GLY A 53 -6.82 8.91 -0.93
CA GLY A 53 -7.90 9.90 -0.74
C GLY A 53 -7.39 11.22 -0.16
N GLY A 54 -6.41 11.16 0.74
CA GLY A 54 -5.71 12.34 1.25
C GLY A 54 -4.93 13.06 0.15
N GLN A 55 -4.21 12.33 -0.68
CA GLN A 55 -3.52 12.86 -1.85
C GLN A 55 -4.49 13.54 -2.83
N THR A 56 -5.60 12.89 -3.13
CA THR A 56 -6.68 13.44 -3.97
C THR A 56 -7.25 14.74 -3.39
N THR A 57 -7.44 14.81 -2.07
CA THR A 57 -7.89 16.01 -1.36
C THR A 57 -6.91 17.18 -1.56
N VAL A 58 -5.58 16.91 -1.51
CA VAL A 58 -4.55 17.93 -1.77
C VAL A 58 -4.60 18.41 -3.22
N TYR A 59 -4.68 17.50 -4.19
CA TYR A 59 -4.72 17.87 -5.61
C TYR A 59 -5.99 18.61 -5.97
N HIS A 60 -7.15 18.18 -5.46
CA HIS A 60 -8.39 18.91 -5.65
C HIS A 60 -8.26 20.36 -5.13
N ARG A 61 -7.75 20.56 -3.91
CA ARG A 61 -7.55 21.89 -3.34
C ARG A 61 -6.57 22.74 -4.15
N TYR A 62 -5.55 22.14 -4.74
CA TYR A 62 -4.60 22.83 -5.60
C TYR A 62 -5.24 23.37 -6.88
N PHE A 63 -6.04 22.54 -7.57
CA PHE A 63 -6.65 22.93 -8.85
C PHE A 63 -7.93 23.75 -8.68
N TYR A 64 -8.69 23.52 -7.61
CA TYR A 64 -9.99 24.14 -7.35
C TYR A 64 -10.09 24.62 -5.90
N PRO A 65 -9.33 25.66 -5.54
CA PRO A 65 -9.22 26.11 -4.15
C PRO A 65 -10.53 26.64 -3.57
N GLU A 66 -11.46 27.10 -4.40
CA GLU A 66 -12.74 27.70 -3.98
C GLU A 66 -13.89 26.70 -3.85
N ASP A 67 -13.66 25.43 -4.17
CA ASP A 67 -14.73 24.43 -4.12
C ASP A 67 -15.10 24.03 -2.70
N VAL A 68 -14.17 24.12 -1.77
CA VAL A 68 -14.37 23.70 -0.39
C VAL A 68 -13.75 24.70 0.58
N GLU A 69 -14.39 24.89 1.73
CA GLU A 69 -13.91 25.79 2.78
C GLU A 69 -12.70 25.19 3.50
N LEU A 70 -12.66 23.84 3.66
CA LEU A 70 -11.62 23.15 4.36
C LEU A 70 -11.24 21.85 3.64
N SER A 71 -9.95 21.55 3.63
CA SER A 71 -9.41 20.26 3.17
C SER A 71 -8.63 19.62 4.30
N VAL A 72 -8.98 18.35 4.62
CA VAL A 72 -8.38 17.59 5.72
C VAL A 72 -7.77 16.30 5.15
N PRO A 73 -6.55 16.36 4.60
CA PRO A 73 -5.86 15.18 4.09
C PRO A 73 -5.21 14.40 5.24
N TYR A 74 -5.52 13.11 5.35
CA TYR A 74 -4.88 12.21 6.30
C TYR A 74 -3.86 11.36 5.57
N VAL A 75 -2.63 11.30 6.11
CA VAL A 75 -1.52 10.48 5.61
C VAL A 75 -1.39 10.46 4.09
N ALA A 76 -1.47 11.64 3.49
CA ALA A 76 -1.42 11.85 2.04
C ALA A 76 0.01 11.59 1.49
N PRO A 77 0.24 10.56 0.68
CA PRO A 77 1.57 10.25 0.15
C PRO A 77 1.88 11.14 -1.06
N ILE A 78 2.44 12.30 -0.83
CA ILE A 78 2.89 13.19 -1.90
C ILE A 78 4.30 12.77 -2.32
N ASN A 79 4.40 12.03 -3.42
CA ASN A 79 5.67 11.63 -3.98
C ASN A 79 6.28 12.77 -4.81
N LEU A 80 7.57 13.01 -4.62
CA LEU A 80 8.31 14.05 -5.33
C LEU A 80 9.09 13.48 -6.52
N GLU A 81 9.38 12.19 -6.46
CA GLU A 81 10.15 11.44 -7.46
C GLU A 81 9.57 10.04 -7.63
N LYS A 82 9.87 9.38 -8.75
CA LYS A 82 9.44 8.00 -9.03
C LYS A 82 9.89 7.02 -7.94
N ILE A 83 11.12 7.20 -7.43
CA ILE A 83 11.65 6.51 -6.25
C ILE A 83 11.94 7.59 -5.22
N ASP A 84 11.04 7.75 -4.25
CA ASP A 84 11.18 8.79 -3.23
C ASP A 84 12.19 8.36 -2.16
N PRO A 85 13.36 9.02 -2.08
CA PRO A 85 14.42 8.62 -1.14
C PRO A 85 14.05 8.86 0.33
N ARG A 86 12.97 9.62 0.60
CA ARG A 86 12.47 9.83 1.97
C ARG A 86 11.94 8.56 2.57
N LEU A 87 11.32 7.67 1.77
CA LEU A 87 10.79 6.38 2.24
C LEU A 87 11.91 5.46 2.70
N GLU A 88 12.95 5.27 1.89
CA GLU A 88 14.11 4.45 2.26
C GLU A 88 14.80 5.01 3.51
N LYS A 89 15.05 6.32 3.54
CA LYS A 89 15.67 7.00 4.67
C LYS A 89 14.83 6.89 5.95
N PHE A 90 13.51 6.92 5.85
CA PHE A 90 12.61 6.74 6.97
C PHE A 90 12.64 5.30 7.46
N LEU A 91 12.41 4.31 6.58
CA LEU A 91 12.42 2.88 6.92
C LEU A 91 13.78 2.45 7.50
N SER A 92 14.88 3.02 7.01
CA SER A 92 16.22 2.72 7.54
C SER A 92 16.45 3.16 9.00
N LYS A 93 15.60 4.04 9.51
CA LYS A 93 15.67 4.55 10.89
C LYS A 93 14.65 3.92 11.83
N LEU A 94 13.60 3.32 11.29
CA LEU A 94 12.56 2.68 12.09
C LEU A 94 13.12 1.49 12.89
N GLY A 95 12.78 1.42 14.18
CA GLY A 95 13.18 0.34 15.06
C GLY A 95 14.67 0.27 15.37
N GLY A 96 15.47 1.27 14.97
CA GLY A 96 16.92 1.26 15.07
C GLY A 96 17.58 2.53 15.61
N THR A 97 16.82 3.47 16.19
CA THR A 97 17.45 4.62 16.85
C THR A 97 17.94 4.27 18.27
N PRO A 98 19.01 4.92 18.75
CA PRO A 98 19.52 4.68 20.10
C PRO A 98 18.47 4.87 21.21
N GLU A 99 17.51 5.75 20.99
CA GLU A 99 16.42 6.00 21.93
C GLU A 99 15.42 4.81 21.96
N ASN A 100 15.13 4.22 20.81
CA ASN A 100 14.22 3.08 20.69
C ASN A 100 14.85 1.78 21.20
N ARG A 101 16.19 1.68 21.25
CA ARG A 101 16.91 0.52 21.82
C ARG A 101 16.67 0.38 23.33
N LYS A 102 16.44 1.48 24.03
CA LYS A 102 16.15 1.47 25.49
C LYS A 102 14.79 0.88 25.83
N LEU A 103 13.87 0.80 24.87
CA LEU A 103 12.54 0.21 25.06
C LEU A 103 12.56 -1.32 25.00
N LEU A 104 13.64 -1.92 24.52
CA LEU A 104 13.85 -3.37 24.52
C LEU A 104 14.65 -3.75 25.77
N GLU A 105 14.00 -3.71 26.94
CA GLU A 105 14.58 -4.26 28.18
C GLU A 105 14.88 -5.75 27.97
N GLY A 106 16.16 -6.11 27.96
CA GLY A 106 16.58 -7.50 27.88
C GLY A 106 17.70 -7.82 26.88
N GLY A 107 18.30 -6.82 26.23
CA GLY A 107 19.47 -7.05 25.37
C GLY A 107 19.15 -7.73 24.01
N GLY A 108 17.88 -7.68 23.60
CA GLY A 108 17.44 -8.20 22.31
C GLY A 108 18.01 -7.42 21.14
N LYS A 109 18.14 -8.08 19.99
CA LYS A 109 18.46 -7.42 18.72
C LYS A 109 17.43 -6.31 18.45
N ASP A 110 17.92 -5.21 17.95
CA ASP A 110 17.13 -4.10 17.43
C ASP A 110 16.02 -4.63 16.47
N ILE A 111 14.77 -4.14 16.60
CA ILE A 111 13.62 -4.57 15.78
C ILE A 111 13.95 -4.53 14.28
N LYS A 112 14.67 -3.49 13.84
CA LYS A 112 15.12 -3.37 12.46
C LYS A 112 15.92 -4.61 12.02
N TRP A 113 16.84 -5.09 12.84
CA TRP A 113 17.66 -6.25 12.52
C TRP A 113 16.87 -7.56 12.59
N GLN A 114 15.90 -7.65 13.50
CA GLN A 114 15.00 -8.80 13.54
C GLN A 114 14.16 -8.92 12.27
N ILE A 115 13.60 -7.79 11.79
CA ILE A 115 12.87 -7.74 10.51
C ILE A 115 13.77 -8.15 9.34
N PHE A 116 14.97 -7.60 9.28
CA PHE A 116 15.95 -7.93 8.23
C PHE A 116 16.35 -9.40 8.27
N ASP A 117 16.68 -9.93 9.45
CA ASP A 117 17.04 -11.35 9.63
C ASP A 117 15.86 -12.27 9.24
N PHE A 118 14.62 -11.88 9.55
CA PHE A 118 13.42 -12.61 9.14
C PHE A 118 13.26 -12.64 7.61
N GLN A 119 13.38 -11.50 6.94
CA GLN A 119 13.33 -11.44 5.47
C GLN A 119 14.43 -12.29 4.84
N LYS A 120 15.65 -12.18 5.36
CA LYS A 120 16.81 -12.96 4.89
C LYS A 120 16.55 -14.46 5.03
N ARG A 121 16.04 -14.90 6.19
CA ARG A 121 15.68 -16.29 6.46
C ARG A 121 14.60 -16.80 5.49
N CYS A 122 13.59 -15.99 5.19
CA CYS A 122 12.58 -16.35 4.19
C CYS A 122 13.19 -16.52 2.78
N LEU A 123 14.14 -15.66 2.40
CA LEU A 123 14.81 -15.78 1.10
C LEU A 123 15.77 -16.98 1.04
N GLU A 124 16.50 -17.26 2.11
CA GLU A 124 17.45 -18.39 2.18
C GLU A 124 16.76 -19.75 2.23
N ASN A 125 15.49 -19.80 2.67
CA ASN A 125 14.71 -21.03 2.77
C ASN A 125 13.53 -21.07 1.77
N MET A 126 13.68 -20.42 0.63
CA MET A 126 12.64 -20.39 -0.39
C MET A 126 12.23 -21.79 -0.86
N ASP A 127 13.15 -22.74 -0.90
CA ASP A 127 12.88 -24.13 -1.27
C ASP A 127 11.88 -24.82 -0.33
N LYS A 128 11.85 -24.43 0.95
CA LYS A 128 10.91 -24.91 1.97
C LYS A 128 9.60 -24.14 1.98
N LEU A 129 9.62 -22.85 1.68
CA LEU A 129 8.47 -21.97 1.76
C LEU A 129 7.65 -21.92 0.47
N MET A 130 8.27 -22.16 -0.68
CA MET A 130 7.57 -22.16 -1.98
C MET A 130 6.46 -23.21 -2.10
N PRO A 131 6.60 -24.45 -1.58
CA PRO A 131 5.46 -25.38 -1.56
C PRO A 131 4.24 -24.82 -0.82
N LEU A 132 4.44 -24.16 0.33
CA LEU A 132 3.37 -23.53 1.11
C LEU A 132 2.73 -22.34 0.34
N MET A 133 3.55 -21.58 -0.37
CA MET A 133 3.04 -20.52 -1.26
C MET A 133 2.21 -21.09 -2.41
N GLN A 134 2.58 -22.23 -2.97
CA GLN A 134 1.81 -22.92 -4.01
C GLN A 134 0.47 -23.41 -3.49
N GLU A 135 0.45 -24.03 -2.30
CA GLU A 135 -0.78 -24.48 -1.63
C GLU A 135 -1.71 -23.30 -1.35
N LEU A 136 -1.20 -22.21 -0.80
CA LEU A 136 -1.98 -21.01 -0.56
C LEU A 136 -2.56 -20.44 -1.87
N THR A 137 -1.73 -20.37 -2.91
CA THR A 137 -2.12 -19.87 -4.24
C THR A 137 -3.27 -20.69 -4.82
N GLN A 138 -3.18 -22.02 -4.73
CA GLN A 138 -4.22 -22.90 -5.19
C GLN A 138 -5.50 -22.77 -4.35
N ALA A 139 -5.38 -22.76 -3.03
CA ALA A 139 -6.51 -22.65 -2.12
C ALA A 139 -7.29 -21.35 -2.26
N LYS A 140 -6.59 -20.25 -2.55
CA LYS A 140 -7.19 -18.91 -2.72
C LYS A 140 -7.56 -18.58 -4.17
N GLY A 141 -7.11 -19.36 -5.14
CA GLY A 141 -7.30 -19.10 -6.57
C GLY A 141 -6.54 -17.86 -7.06
N TYR A 142 -5.38 -17.58 -6.48
CA TYR A 142 -4.53 -16.47 -6.90
C TYR A 142 -3.85 -16.74 -8.24
N SER A 143 -3.60 -15.69 -8.99
CA SER A 143 -2.81 -15.68 -10.22
C SER A 143 -1.81 -14.53 -10.19
N PHE A 144 -0.57 -14.80 -10.55
CA PHE A 144 0.54 -13.83 -10.44
C PHE A 144 1.22 -13.55 -11.78
N ASN A 145 0.52 -13.71 -12.91
CA ASN A 145 1.09 -13.51 -14.25
C ASN A 145 1.56 -12.06 -14.46
N LYS A 146 0.80 -11.08 -13.94
CA LYS A 146 1.10 -9.65 -14.10
C LYS A 146 2.38 -9.23 -13.40
N VAL A 147 2.76 -9.91 -12.35
CA VAL A 147 4.03 -9.66 -11.63
C VAL A 147 5.16 -10.59 -12.07
N GLY A 148 4.92 -11.50 -13.01
CA GLY A 148 5.94 -12.41 -13.54
C GLY A 148 6.04 -13.76 -12.83
N GLY A 149 4.95 -14.21 -12.23
CA GLY A 149 4.79 -15.55 -11.66
C GLY A 149 4.90 -15.61 -10.14
N ILE A 150 4.59 -16.81 -9.62
CA ILE A 150 4.46 -17.08 -8.17
C ILE A 150 5.75 -16.84 -7.39
N GLU A 151 6.90 -17.20 -7.94
CA GLU A 151 8.20 -16.98 -7.28
C GLU A 151 8.48 -15.50 -7.08
N ARG A 152 8.18 -14.69 -8.11
CA ARG A 152 8.35 -13.24 -8.02
C ARG A 152 7.35 -12.62 -7.07
N ALA A 153 6.09 -13.06 -7.07
CA ALA A 153 5.10 -12.65 -6.09
C ALA A 153 5.55 -12.93 -4.65
N PHE A 154 6.12 -14.12 -4.41
CA PHE A 154 6.67 -14.47 -3.11
C PHE A 154 7.83 -13.56 -2.68
N LYS A 155 8.78 -13.28 -3.58
CA LYS A 155 9.87 -12.33 -3.32
C LYS A 155 9.34 -10.91 -3.03
N LEU A 156 8.30 -10.47 -3.74
CA LEU A 156 7.65 -9.19 -3.50
C LEU A 156 6.95 -9.17 -2.13
N THR A 157 6.30 -10.25 -1.72
CA THR A 157 5.72 -10.42 -0.37
C THR A 157 6.79 -10.25 0.72
N ILE A 158 7.97 -10.86 0.54
CA ILE A 158 9.08 -10.70 1.48
C ILE A 158 9.63 -9.25 1.46
N LEU A 159 9.72 -8.63 0.30
CA LEU A 159 10.19 -7.25 0.16
C LEU A 159 9.25 -6.24 0.84
N GLU A 160 7.94 -6.44 0.72
CA GLU A 160 6.90 -5.60 1.29
C GLU A 160 6.81 -5.73 2.83
N PHE A 161 7.33 -6.80 3.40
CA PHE A 161 7.18 -7.14 4.81
C PHE A 161 7.53 -6.00 5.79
N PRO A 162 8.64 -5.26 5.67
CA PRO A 162 8.96 -4.16 6.60
C PRO A 162 7.93 -3.05 6.57
N PHE A 163 7.45 -2.69 5.37
CA PHE A 163 6.44 -1.65 5.21
C PHE A 163 5.12 -2.09 5.87
N ALA A 164 4.63 -3.28 5.54
CA ALA A 164 3.40 -3.83 6.11
C ALA A 164 3.49 -4.00 7.63
N PHE A 165 4.66 -4.46 8.13
CA PHE A 165 4.90 -4.62 9.56
C PHE A 165 4.66 -3.32 10.34
N TRP A 166 5.26 -2.22 9.88
CA TRP A 166 5.14 -0.92 10.55
C TRP A 166 3.79 -0.25 10.30
N GLN A 167 3.26 -0.35 9.10
CA GLN A 167 1.99 0.29 8.74
C GLN A 167 0.81 -0.26 9.52
N TRP A 168 0.78 -1.56 9.76
CA TRP A 168 -0.34 -2.23 10.40
C TRP A 168 -0.13 -2.51 11.90
N GLY A 169 0.96 -2.04 12.47
CA GLY A 169 1.23 -2.15 13.90
C GLY A 169 1.43 -3.59 14.37
N ASN A 170 2.12 -4.40 13.59
CA ASN A 170 2.39 -5.79 13.95
C ASN A 170 3.32 -5.89 15.17
N ASN A 171 3.16 -6.97 15.94
CA ASN A 171 3.90 -7.21 17.18
C ASN A 171 5.17 -8.02 16.90
N ILE A 172 6.32 -7.46 17.24
CA ILE A 172 7.62 -8.13 17.09
C ILE A 172 7.74 -9.42 17.91
N ASN A 173 7.06 -9.51 19.05
CA ASN A 173 7.08 -10.69 19.90
C ASN A 173 6.34 -11.91 19.30
N GLU A 174 5.55 -11.69 18.26
CA GLU A 174 4.88 -12.77 17.51
C GLU A 174 5.73 -13.29 16.36
N MET A 175 6.86 -12.64 16.07
CA MET A 175 7.77 -13.07 14.99
C MET A 175 8.45 -14.37 15.40
N PRO A 176 8.46 -15.39 14.51
CA PRO A 176 9.19 -16.63 14.74
C PRO A 176 10.66 -16.39 15.08
N GLN A 177 11.14 -17.00 16.15
CA GLN A 177 12.50 -16.81 16.66
C GLN A 177 13.53 -17.30 15.63
N PRO A 178 14.79 -16.83 15.68
CA PRO A 178 15.84 -17.25 14.72
C PRO A 178 16.09 -18.77 14.68
N GLU A 179 15.87 -19.45 15.80
CA GLU A 179 16.06 -20.88 15.99
C GLU A 179 14.82 -21.71 15.55
N GLU A 180 13.71 -21.03 15.21
CA GLU A 180 12.48 -21.68 14.74
C GLU A 180 12.74 -22.32 13.38
N ASP A 181 12.50 -23.62 13.26
CA ASP A 181 12.62 -24.42 12.06
C ASP A 181 11.28 -24.95 11.51
N ASP A 182 10.15 -24.58 12.16
CA ASP A 182 8.82 -24.81 11.60
C ASP A 182 8.52 -23.80 10.48
N TYR A 183 8.71 -24.24 9.26
CA TYR A 183 8.46 -23.42 8.07
C TYR A 183 6.99 -23.05 7.89
N ASN A 184 6.04 -23.76 8.50
CA ASN A 184 4.62 -23.36 8.50
C ASN A 184 4.43 -22.12 9.37
N GLU A 185 5.05 -22.05 10.54
CA GLU A 185 4.98 -20.86 11.40
C GLU A 185 5.63 -19.65 10.71
N ILE A 186 6.82 -19.84 10.13
CA ILE A 186 7.52 -18.79 9.37
C ILE A 186 6.65 -18.29 8.22
N PHE A 187 6.08 -19.18 7.42
CA PHE A 187 5.23 -18.84 6.29
C PHE A 187 3.94 -18.14 6.75
N ASN A 188 3.26 -18.68 7.75
CA ASN A 188 2.02 -18.12 8.28
C ASN A 188 2.23 -16.72 8.85
N TYR A 189 3.36 -16.47 9.53
CA TYR A 189 3.68 -15.14 10.01
C TYR A 189 4.00 -14.19 8.86
N LEU A 190 4.76 -14.62 7.87
CA LEU A 190 5.04 -13.82 6.66
C LEU A 190 3.74 -13.37 5.99
N VAL A 191 2.82 -14.29 5.69
CA VAL A 191 1.57 -13.97 4.98
C VAL A 191 0.55 -13.25 5.85
N LYS A 192 0.62 -13.39 7.18
CA LYS A 192 -0.18 -12.60 8.13
C LYS A 192 0.19 -11.12 8.08
N VAL A 193 1.49 -10.82 7.99
CA VAL A 193 2.01 -9.46 8.00
C VAL A 193 1.97 -8.83 6.63
N SER A 194 2.45 -9.57 5.62
CA SER A 194 2.55 -9.12 4.23
C SER A 194 1.86 -10.13 3.32
N SER A 195 0.58 -9.90 3.04
CA SER A 195 -0.21 -10.84 2.26
C SER A 195 0.15 -10.80 0.77
N PRO A 196 0.31 -11.96 0.10
CA PRO A 196 0.58 -12.02 -1.33
C PRO A 196 -0.60 -11.60 -2.21
N ASP A 197 -1.82 -11.44 -1.67
CA ASP A 197 -3.00 -11.02 -2.42
C ASP A 197 -2.86 -9.65 -3.07
N PHE A 198 -2.01 -8.76 -2.52
CA PHE A 198 -1.65 -7.49 -3.15
C PHE A 198 -1.05 -7.65 -4.55
N PHE A 199 -0.41 -8.78 -4.81
CA PHE A 199 0.25 -9.09 -6.07
C PHE A 199 -0.57 -10.00 -6.99
N ASP A 200 -1.79 -10.38 -6.58
CA ASP A 200 -2.72 -11.14 -7.41
C ASP A 200 -3.17 -10.33 -8.63
N ASP A 201 -3.33 -11.01 -9.76
CA ASP A 201 -3.68 -10.37 -11.04
C ASP A 201 -4.97 -9.54 -10.94
N LYS A 202 -5.97 -10.00 -10.17
CA LYS A 202 -7.23 -9.27 -9.96
C LYS A 202 -7.01 -8.02 -9.11
N ALA A 203 -6.17 -8.11 -8.07
CA ALA A 203 -5.83 -6.95 -7.24
C ALA A 203 -5.13 -5.89 -8.08
N ILE A 204 -4.17 -6.29 -8.91
CA ILE A 204 -3.44 -5.37 -9.80
C ILE A 204 -4.38 -4.75 -10.84
N GLU A 205 -5.31 -5.51 -11.43
CA GLU A 205 -6.31 -4.97 -12.36
C GLU A 205 -7.20 -3.91 -11.69
N ASN A 206 -7.64 -4.17 -10.48
CA ASN A 206 -8.46 -3.22 -9.74
C ASN A 206 -7.68 -1.97 -9.32
N LEU A 207 -6.38 -2.11 -9.03
CA LEU A 207 -5.51 -1.01 -8.61
C LEU A 207 -4.87 -0.25 -9.78
N GLN A 208 -5.00 -0.72 -11.02
CA GLN A 208 -4.31 -0.14 -12.17
C GLN A 208 -4.61 1.36 -12.34
N ALA A 209 -5.87 1.77 -12.28
CA ALA A 209 -6.26 3.18 -12.33
C ALA A 209 -5.70 3.99 -11.15
N TYR A 210 -5.53 3.35 -9.99
CA TYR A 210 -4.95 3.94 -8.81
C TYR A 210 -3.46 4.26 -8.99
N TYR A 211 -2.70 3.34 -9.57
CA TYR A 211 -1.28 3.55 -9.85
C TYR A 211 -1.04 4.64 -10.90
N TYR A 212 -1.78 4.62 -12.00
CA TYR A 212 -1.64 5.65 -13.03
C TYR A 212 -2.01 7.05 -12.56
N ALA A 213 -3.00 7.19 -11.69
CA ALA A 213 -3.37 8.48 -11.12
C ALA A 213 -2.38 9.00 -10.05
N ALA A 214 -1.40 8.21 -9.65
CA ALA A 214 -0.37 8.58 -8.68
C ALA A 214 0.96 9.00 -9.33
N LEU A 215 1.06 8.88 -10.66
CA LEU A 215 2.22 9.29 -11.46
C LEU A 215 2.08 10.71 -11.96
#